data_740e234b8305527cf2c60c498befb583
#
_entry.id   740e234b8305527cf2c60c498befb583
#
_cell.length_a   1.000
_cell.length_b   1.000
_cell.length_c   1.000
_cell.angle_alpha   90.00
_cell.angle_beta   90.00
_cell.angle_gamma   90.00
#
_symmetry.space_group_name_H-M   'P 1'
#
loop_
_entity.id
_entity.type
_entity.pdbx_description
1 polymer ?
#
loop_
_entity_poly.entity_id
_entity_poly.type
_entity_poly.pdbx_seq_one_letter_code
_entity_poly.pdbx_strand_id
1 'polypeptide(L)'
;MAIKSSIHIKPCNTKSSEAHNRRTAEYMRNIGESRIYIVPELSADNEQWINPDFGNSNLQTHYDNIKRMVKEKTGRAMQEKERERKGKNGKIIKVAGCSPIREGVLLIKPDTTLADVKKFGEECQRRWGITPLQIFLHKDEGHWLNGQPDAEDKESFQVGEKWFKPNYHAHIVFGWRSEEHTSELQSH
;
A
#
# COMPACT_ATOMS: atom_id res chain seq x y z
N MET A 1 -9.40 -26.63 2.25
CA MET A 1 -7.99 -26.18 2.18
C MET A 1 -7.90 -24.79 2.78
N ALA A 2 -6.93 -24.53 3.66
CA ALA A 2 -6.71 -23.18 4.18
C ALA A 2 -6.13 -22.31 3.04
N ILE A 3 -6.83 -21.25 2.68
CA ILE A 3 -6.34 -20.25 1.71
C ILE A 3 -5.20 -19.52 2.41
N LYS A 4 -3.98 -19.66 1.89
CA LYS A 4 -2.83 -18.89 2.36
C LYS A 4 -2.97 -17.46 1.82
N SER A 5 -3.33 -16.53 2.69
CA SER A 5 -3.24 -15.10 2.35
C SER A 5 -1.77 -14.69 2.34
N SER A 6 -1.38 -13.93 1.33
CA SER A 6 -0.04 -13.34 1.25
C SER A 6 -0.15 -11.83 1.13
N ILE A 7 0.77 -11.13 1.77
CA ILE A 7 0.93 -9.69 1.60
C ILE A 7 2.28 -9.42 0.97
N HIS A 8 2.30 -8.59 -0.05
CA HIS A 8 3.53 -8.10 -0.66
C HIS A 8 3.74 -6.64 -0.31
N ILE A 9 4.80 -6.36 0.46
CA ILE A 9 5.10 -5.00 0.94
C ILE A 9 6.27 -4.42 0.13
N LYS A 10 6.05 -3.27 -0.49
CA LYS A 10 7.02 -2.55 -1.33
C LYS A 10 7.13 -1.08 -0.91
N PRO A 11 8.20 -0.35 -1.30
CA PRO A 11 8.24 1.09 -1.17
C PRO A 11 7.00 1.75 -1.76
N CYS A 12 6.37 2.65 -1.02
CA CYS A 12 5.18 3.36 -1.45
C CYS A 12 5.56 4.53 -2.37
N ASN A 13 4.91 4.64 -3.52
CA ASN A 13 4.89 5.87 -4.28
C ASN A 13 3.80 6.77 -3.71
N THR A 14 4.18 7.70 -2.84
CA THR A 14 3.24 8.50 -2.04
C THR A 14 2.15 9.19 -2.85
N LYS A 15 2.46 9.69 -4.05
CA LYS A 15 1.50 10.38 -4.91
C LYS A 15 0.57 9.42 -5.64
N SER A 16 1.14 8.46 -6.37
CA SER A 16 0.32 7.55 -7.19
C SER A 16 -0.47 6.56 -6.34
N SER A 17 0.11 6.05 -5.25
CA SER A 17 -0.61 5.15 -4.34
C SER A 17 -1.79 5.87 -3.67
N GLU A 18 -1.58 7.09 -3.16
CA GLU A 18 -2.68 7.82 -2.54
C GLU A 18 -3.79 8.18 -3.53
N ALA A 19 -3.42 8.60 -4.75
CA ALA A 19 -4.40 8.90 -5.81
C ALA A 19 -5.22 7.67 -6.20
N HIS A 20 -4.57 6.51 -6.35
CA HIS A 20 -5.21 5.23 -6.62
C HIS A 20 -6.14 4.82 -5.46
N ASN A 21 -5.60 4.79 -4.25
CA ASN A 21 -6.30 4.28 -3.08
C ASN A 21 -7.56 5.11 -2.74
N ARG A 22 -7.48 6.43 -2.94
CA ARG A 22 -8.60 7.36 -2.70
C ARG A 22 -9.53 7.53 -3.89
N ARG A 23 -9.28 6.87 -5.02
CA ARG A 23 -10.07 7.07 -6.25
C ARG A 23 -10.22 8.55 -6.59
N THR A 24 -9.11 9.33 -6.56
CA THR A 24 -9.20 10.76 -6.86
C THR A 24 -9.80 10.99 -8.26
N ALA A 25 -10.53 12.09 -8.42
CA ALA A 25 -11.15 12.41 -9.70
C ALA A 25 -10.13 12.51 -10.87
N GLU A 26 -8.90 12.94 -10.57
CA GLU A 26 -7.81 12.97 -11.55
C GLU A 26 -7.37 11.55 -11.92
N TYR A 27 -7.17 10.68 -10.93
CA TYR A 27 -6.83 9.28 -11.15
C TYR A 27 -7.90 8.57 -11.98
N MET A 28 -9.18 8.74 -11.63
CA MET A 28 -10.30 8.12 -12.34
C MET A 28 -10.41 8.58 -13.79
N ARG A 29 -10.09 9.86 -14.10
CA ARG A 29 -10.05 10.34 -15.48
C ARG A 29 -8.91 9.73 -16.30
N ASN A 30 -7.77 9.49 -15.67
CA ASN A 30 -6.56 9.02 -16.35
C ASN A 30 -6.50 7.50 -16.50
N ILE A 31 -7.34 6.75 -15.75
CA ILE A 31 -7.32 5.28 -15.77
C ILE A 31 -8.08 4.68 -16.98
N GLY A 32 -8.86 5.48 -17.71
CA GLY A 32 -9.86 5.03 -18.68
C GLY A 32 -9.41 4.04 -19.76
N GLU A 33 -8.10 3.91 -20.01
CA GLU A 33 -7.53 2.95 -20.97
C GLU A 33 -6.54 1.97 -20.31
N SER A 34 -6.45 1.97 -19.00
CA SER A 34 -5.54 1.09 -18.28
C SER A 34 -6.06 -0.36 -18.22
N ARG A 35 -5.17 -1.30 -17.89
CA ARG A 35 -5.54 -2.70 -17.68
C ARG A 35 -6.27 -2.95 -16.36
N ILE A 36 -6.35 -1.96 -15.50
CA ILE A 36 -7.11 -2.01 -14.26
C ILE A 36 -8.51 -1.55 -14.59
N TYR A 37 -9.48 -2.43 -14.40
CA TYR A 37 -10.88 -2.10 -14.61
C TYR A 37 -11.52 -1.78 -13.28
N ILE A 38 -12.06 -0.58 -13.19
CA ILE A 38 -12.86 -0.13 -12.06
C ILE A 38 -14.30 -0.03 -12.53
N VAL A 39 -15.20 -0.61 -11.75
CA VAL A 39 -16.64 -0.48 -11.94
C VAL A 39 -17.13 0.62 -11.00
N PRO A 40 -17.42 1.85 -11.51
CA PRO A 40 -17.73 3.01 -10.65
C PRO A 40 -18.93 2.79 -9.74
N GLU A 41 -19.91 1.99 -10.18
CA GLU A 41 -21.11 1.66 -9.43
C GLU A 41 -20.80 0.88 -8.15
N LEU A 42 -19.69 0.14 -8.13
CA LEU A 42 -19.23 -0.62 -6.98
C LEU A 42 -18.31 0.18 -6.05
N SER A 43 -17.87 1.37 -6.47
CA SER A 43 -16.97 2.19 -5.65
C SER A 43 -17.61 2.67 -4.34
N ALA A 44 -18.93 2.64 -4.24
CA ALA A 44 -19.67 2.92 -3.00
C ALA A 44 -19.41 1.85 -1.90
N ASP A 45 -19.02 0.64 -2.29
CA ASP A 45 -18.71 -0.46 -1.38
C ASP A 45 -17.25 -0.45 -0.90
N ASN A 46 -16.43 0.47 -1.41
CA ASN A 46 -15.08 0.66 -0.94
C ASN A 46 -15.09 1.26 0.46
N GLU A 47 -14.20 0.75 1.30
CA GLU A 47 -14.06 1.22 2.67
C GLU A 47 -12.67 1.77 2.91
N GLN A 48 -12.53 2.72 3.84
CA GLN A 48 -11.22 3.27 4.20
C GLN A 48 -11.11 3.56 5.69
N TRP A 49 -9.91 3.46 6.19
CA TRP A 49 -9.52 3.91 7.51
C TRP A 49 -8.22 4.69 7.44
N ILE A 50 -8.20 5.84 8.07
CA ILE A 50 -7.00 6.68 8.23
C ILE A 50 -6.67 6.70 9.72
N ASN A 51 -5.42 6.42 10.04
CA ASN A 51 -4.96 6.46 11.43
C ASN A 51 -5.17 7.88 11.99
N PRO A 52 -5.89 8.04 13.10
CA PRO A 52 -6.13 9.34 13.73
C PRO A 52 -4.83 10.11 14.05
N ASP A 53 -3.78 9.39 14.45
CA ASP A 53 -2.47 9.98 14.76
C ASP A 53 -1.73 10.46 13.50
N PHE A 54 -2.13 9.96 12.33
CA PHE A 54 -1.63 10.43 11.03
C PHE A 54 -2.25 11.79 10.65
N GLY A 55 -3.41 12.11 11.20
CA GLY A 55 -4.15 13.34 10.95
C GLY A 55 -4.68 13.44 9.53
N ASN A 56 -4.93 14.69 9.09
CA ASN A 56 -5.46 14.99 7.76
C ASN A 56 -4.35 15.17 6.69
N SER A 57 -3.10 14.88 7.02
CA SER A 57 -1.98 14.99 6.11
C SER A 57 -2.04 13.89 5.05
N ASN A 58 -1.68 14.24 3.81
CA ASN A 58 -1.47 13.24 2.77
C ASN A 58 -0.11 12.54 2.95
N LEU A 59 0.08 11.42 2.24
CA LEU A 59 1.30 10.62 2.35
C LEU A 59 2.56 11.41 1.96
N GLN A 60 2.46 12.31 0.98
CA GLN A 60 3.60 13.12 0.57
C GLN A 60 4.02 14.11 1.67
N THR A 61 3.06 14.78 2.29
CA THR A 61 3.34 15.68 3.42
C THR A 61 3.97 14.93 4.59
N HIS A 62 3.46 13.72 4.89
CA HIS A 62 4.03 12.86 5.92
C HIS A 62 5.47 12.44 5.59
N TYR A 63 5.73 12.05 4.35
CA TYR A 63 7.07 11.72 3.87
C TYR A 63 8.05 12.89 4.01
N ASP A 64 7.63 14.09 3.61
CA ASP A 64 8.45 15.30 3.71
C ASP A 64 8.72 15.69 5.18
N ASN A 65 7.76 15.47 6.07
CA ASN A 65 7.95 15.63 7.51
C ASN A 65 9.00 14.66 8.07
N ILE A 66 8.98 13.40 7.64
CA ILE A 66 10.01 12.41 8.01
C ILE A 66 11.39 12.87 7.54
N LYS A 67 11.52 13.32 6.30
CA LYS A 67 12.79 13.87 5.77
C LYS A 67 13.32 15.02 6.61
N ARG A 68 12.43 15.95 6.97
CA ARG A 68 12.78 17.08 7.82
C ARG A 68 13.28 16.62 9.18
N MET A 69 12.54 15.73 9.85
CA MET A 69 12.93 15.19 11.15
C MET A 69 14.29 14.46 11.11
N VAL A 70 14.55 13.67 10.06
CA VAL A 70 15.84 13.00 9.89
C VAL A 70 16.96 14.04 9.79
N LYS A 71 16.78 15.08 8.97
CA LYS A 71 17.78 16.17 8.82
C LYS A 71 18.02 16.92 10.14
N GLU A 72 16.96 17.24 10.87
CA GLU A 72 17.04 17.95 12.16
C GLU A 72 17.79 17.09 13.21
N LYS A 73 17.47 15.81 13.30
CA LYS A 73 18.09 14.92 14.30
C LYS A 73 19.51 14.50 13.97
N THR A 74 19.84 14.33 12.70
CA THR A 74 21.13 13.74 12.28
C THR A 74 22.08 14.74 11.62
N GLY A 75 21.61 15.95 11.30
CA GLY A 75 22.33 16.93 10.49
C GLY A 75 22.52 16.54 9.02
N ARG A 76 21.97 15.38 8.59
CA ARG A 76 22.15 14.81 7.26
C ARG A 76 20.83 14.64 6.54
N ALA A 77 20.85 14.79 5.21
CA ALA A 77 19.68 14.45 4.41
C ALA A 77 19.40 12.94 4.41
N MET A 78 18.14 12.56 4.43
CA MET A 78 17.73 11.16 4.27
C MET A 78 18.21 10.65 2.92
N GLN A 79 18.81 9.46 2.92
CA GLN A 79 19.26 8.81 1.69
C GLN A 79 18.09 8.15 0.99
N GLU A 80 17.56 8.77 -0.05
CA GLU A 80 16.38 8.29 -0.78
C GLU A 80 16.73 7.33 -1.93
N LYS A 81 17.94 7.46 -2.50
CA LYS A 81 18.36 6.66 -3.66
C LYS A 81 19.35 5.58 -3.26
N GLU A 82 19.36 4.48 -4.01
CA GLU A 82 20.42 3.49 -3.93
C GLU A 82 21.77 4.19 -4.18
N ARG A 83 22.78 3.77 -3.45
CA ARG A 83 24.17 4.20 -3.65
C ARG A 83 25.13 3.01 -3.59
N GLU A 84 26.26 3.15 -4.21
CA GLU A 84 27.34 2.21 -4.11
C GLU A 84 28.36 2.68 -3.07
N ARG A 85 28.92 1.73 -2.32
CA ARG A 85 30.06 1.96 -1.43
C ARG A 85 31.07 0.84 -1.58
N LYS A 86 32.36 1.15 -1.38
CA LYS A 86 33.39 0.11 -1.25
C LYS A 86 33.30 -0.53 0.13
N GLY A 87 33.15 -1.84 0.16
CA GLY A 87 33.29 -2.65 1.38
C GLY A 87 34.75 -2.76 1.84
N LYS A 88 34.98 -3.28 3.04
CA LYS A 88 36.32 -3.48 3.63
C LYS A 88 37.25 -4.35 2.75
N ASN A 89 36.69 -5.24 1.95
CA ASN A 89 37.40 -6.13 1.03
C ASN A 89 37.54 -5.58 -0.42
N GLY A 90 37.28 -4.29 -0.62
CA GLY A 90 37.32 -3.63 -1.93
C GLY A 90 36.13 -3.91 -2.85
N LYS A 91 35.19 -4.80 -2.48
CA LYS A 91 34.02 -5.10 -3.28
C LYS A 91 33.03 -3.93 -3.21
N ILE A 92 32.37 -3.65 -4.34
CA ILE A 92 31.28 -2.69 -4.40
C ILE A 92 30.04 -3.30 -3.76
N ILE A 93 29.46 -2.60 -2.80
CA ILE A 93 28.22 -2.97 -2.10
C ILE A 93 27.16 -1.94 -2.47
N LYS A 94 26.02 -2.40 -2.95
CA LYS A 94 24.85 -1.57 -3.17
C LYS A 94 24.07 -1.40 -1.85
N VAL A 95 23.85 -0.16 -1.47
CA VAL A 95 23.09 0.20 -0.28
C VAL A 95 21.76 0.81 -0.73
N ALA A 96 20.67 0.13 -0.42
CA ALA A 96 19.33 0.58 -0.78
C ALA A 96 19.01 1.95 -0.17
N GLY A 97 18.18 2.71 -0.86
CA GLY A 97 17.62 3.95 -0.32
C GLY A 97 16.64 3.67 0.82
N CYS A 98 16.48 4.65 1.68
CA CYS A 98 15.49 4.62 2.75
C CYS A 98 14.07 4.75 2.15
N SER A 99 13.16 3.90 2.59
CA SER A 99 11.74 3.96 2.23
C SER A 99 10.91 3.89 3.52
N PRO A 100 10.69 5.03 4.18
CA PRO A 100 10.00 5.07 5.47
C PRO A 100 8.50 4.84 5.36
N ILE A 101 7.94 4.94 4.16
CA ILE A 101 6.55 4.61 3.86
C ILE A 101 6.53 3.44 2.90
N ARG A 102 5.80 2.41 3.25
CA ARG A 102 5.65 1.19 2.45
C ARG A 102 4.18 0.86 2.28
N GLU A 103 3.85 0.21 1.18
CA GLU A 103 2.51 -0.23 0.87
C GLU A 103 2.48 -1.74 0.72
N GLY A 104 1.53 -2.37 1.38
CA GLY A 104 1.22 -3.78 1.24
C GLY A 104 -0.10 -3.97 0.53
N VAL A 105 -0.14 -4.87 -0.45
CA VAL A 105 -1.40 -5.32 -1.08
C VAL A 105 -1.73 -6.70 -0.53
N LEU A 106 -2.93 -6.82 0.03
CA LEU A 106 -3.45 -8.04 0.63
C LEU A 106 -4.69 -8.48 -0.16
N LEU A 107 -4.67 -9.68 -0.73
CA LEU A 107 -5.89 -10.28 -1.29
C LEU A 107 -6.85 -10.62 -0.15
N ILE A 108 -8.09 -10.22 -0.30
CA ILE A 108 -9.14 -10.41 0.70
C ILE A 108 -10.30 -11.23 0.10
N LYS A 109 -11.15 -11.73 0.98
CA LYS A 109 -12.40 -12.38 0.57
C LYS A 109 -13.51 -11.35 0.42
N PRO A 110 -14.62 -11.68 -0.28
CA PRO A 110 -15.76 -10.78 -0.41
C PRO A 110 -16.36 -10.33 0.94
N ASP A 111 -16.31 -11.21 1.95
CA ASP A 111 -16.83 -11.00 3.30
C ASP A 111 -15.83 -10.36 4.28
N THR A 112 -14.60 -10.11 3.84
CA THR A 112 -13.59 -9.43 4.67
C THR A 112 -14.02 -7.98 4.95
N THR A 113 -13.98 -7.60 6.21
CA THR A 113 -14.36 -6.26 6.66
C THR A 113 -13.15 -5.35 6.85
N LEU A 114 -13.38 -4.04 6.88
CA LEU A 114 -12.36 -3.06 7.25
C LEU A 114 -11.79 -3.33 8.66
N ALA A 115 -12.64 -3.79 9.58
CA ALA A 115 -12.22 -4.14 10.94
C ALA A 115 -11.23 -5.30 10.97
N ASP A 116 -11.40 -6.31 10.11
CA ASP A 116 -10.47 -7.45 9.99
C ASP A 116 -9.10 -6.99 9.50
N VAL A 117 -9.07 -6.16 8.46
CA VAL A 117 -7.83 -5.64 7.90
C VAL A 117 -7.14 -4.68 8.87
N LYS A 118 -7.91 -3.87 9.61
CA LYS A 118 -7.38 -3.00 10.67
C LYS A 118 -6.71 -3.82 11.78
N LYS A 119 -7.37 -4.88 12.25
CA LYS A 119 -6.80 -5.81 13.25
C LYS A 119 -5.51 -6.45 12.75
N PHE A 120 -5.45 -6.82 11.47
CA PHE A 120 -4.21 -7.30 10.86
C PHE A 120 -3.10 -6.24 10.87
N GLY A 121 -3.42 -4.99 10.53
CA GLY A 121 -2.47 -3.87 10.61
C GLY A 121 -1.95 -3.61 12.03
N GLU A 122 -2.83 -3.66 13.03
CA GLU A 122 -2.47 -3.55 14.45
C GLU A 122 -1.56 -4.70 14.90
N GLU A 123 -1.80 -5.91 14.41
CA GLU A 123 -0.93 -7.05 14.69
C GLU A 123 0.45 -6.90 14.03
N CYS A 124 0.52 -6.30 12.82
CA CYS A 124 1.79 -5.93 12.19
C CYS A 124 2.57 -4.92 13.04
N GLN A 125 1.88 -3.93 13.59
CA GLN A 125 2.49 -2.95 14.50
C GLN A 125 3.03 -3.63 15.75
N ARG A 126 2.24 -4.49 16.38
CA ARG A 126 2.62 -5.20 17.60
C ARG A 126 3.82 -6.13 17.40
N ARG A 127 3.90 -6.83 16.25
CA ARG A 127 4.97 -7.82 15.99
C ARG A 127 6.24 -7.21 15.45
N TRP A 128 6.11 -6.21 14.60
CA TRP A 128 7.23 -5.70 13.78
C TRP A 128 7.47 -4.19 13.92
N GLY A 129 6.69 -3.51 14.76
CA GLY A 129 6.83 -2.06 14.97
C GLY A 129 6.46 -1.21 13.76
N ILE A 130 5.83 -1.79 12.72
CA ILE A 130 5.36 -1.04 11.56
C ILE A 130 3.96 -0.50 11.80
N THR A 131 3.79 0.81 11.72
CA THR A 131 2.53 1.48 12.05
C THR A 131 1.63 1.58 10.82
N PRO A 132 0.40 1.04 10.83
CA PRO A 132 -0.55 1.29 9.76
C PRO A 132 -0.98 2.76 9.77
N LEU A 133 -0.82 3.43 8.63
CA LEU A 133 -1.17 4.84 8.42
C LEU A 133 -2.53 4.99 7.73
N GLN A 134 -2.75 4.16 6.72
CA GLN A 134 -3.97 4.16 5.91
C GLN A 134 -4.32 2.73 5.51
N ILE A 135 -5.60 2.42 5.46
CA ILE A 135 -6.15 1.16 4.96
C ILE A 135 -7.27 1.49 3.99
N PHE A 136 -7.25 0.84 2.82
CA PHE A 136 -8.30 0.96 1.81
C PHE A 136 -8.71 -0.44 1.37
N LEU A 137 -10.00 -0.73 1.39
CA LEU A 137 -10.58 -1.94 0.81
C LEU A 137 -11.18 -1.58 -0.53
N HIS A 138 -10.71 -2.27 -1.57
CA HIS A 138 -11.21 -2.10 -2.92
C HIS A 138 -12.07 -3.31 -3.29
N LYS A 139 -13.35 -3.02 -3.54
CA LYS A 139 -14.36 -3.98 -3.99
C LYS A 139 -14.83 -3.70 -5.42
N ASP A 140 -14.32 -2.63 -6.03
CA ASP A 140 -14.69 -2.10 -7.33
C ASP A 140 -13.73 -2.46 -8.47
N GLU A 141 -12.61 -3.12 -8.16
CA GLU A 141 -11.62 -3.53 -9.15
C GLU A 141 -11.79 -4.98 -9.59
N GLY A 142 -11.41 -5.24 -10.82
CA GLY A 142 -11.39 -6.59 -11.37
C GLY A 142 -11.04 -6.62 -12.85
N HIS A 143 -11.53 -7.61 -13.57
CA HIS A 143 -11.34 -7.72 -15.00
C HIS A 143 -12.58 -8.28 -15.69
N TRP A 144 -12.76 -7.88 -16.95
CA TRP A 144 -13.82 -8.39 -17.80
C TRP A 144 -13.47 -9.78 -18.31
N LEU A 145 -14.43 -10.68 -18.29
CA LEU A 145 -14.31 -11.99 -18.89
C LEU A 145 -14.72 -11.93 -20.36
N ASN A 146 -14.07 -12.74 -21.20
CA ASN A 146 -14.39 -12.87 -22.63
C ASN A 146 -15.64 -13.73 -22.92
N GLY A 147 -16.39 -14.10 -21.86
CA GLY A 147 -17.58 -14.93 -21.97
C GLY A 147 -18.14 -15.25 -20.60
N GLN A 148 -19.09 -16.17 -20.57
CA GLN A 148 -19.67 -16.63 -19.33
C GLN A 148 -18.61 -17.37 -18.49
N PRO A 149 -18.54 -17.12 -17.17
CA PRO A 149 -17.62 -17.83 -16.27
C PRO A 149 -17.97 -19.30 -16.14
N ASP A 150 -17.00 -20.09 -15.69
CA ASP A 150 -17.21 -21.50 -15.38
C ASP A 150 -18.25 -21.65 -14.27
N ALA A 151 -18.98 -22.79 -14.28
CA ALA A 151 -20.03 -23.07 -13.31
C ALA A 151 -19.54 -23.09 -11.84
N GLU A 152 -18.24 -23.28 -11.63
CA GLU A 152 -17.60 -23.26 -10.31
C GLU A 152 -17.22 -21.85 -9.84
N ASP A 153 -17.17 -20.87 -10.75
CA ASP A 153 -16.88 -19.47 -10.44
C ASP A 153 -18.13 -18.79 -9.87
N LYS A 154 -18.18 -18.70 -8.56
CA LYS A 154 -19.28 -18.06 -7.81
C LYS A 154 -19.03 -16.59 -7.50
N GLU A 155 -17.87 -16.07 -7.85
CA GLU A 155 -17.47 -14.69 -7.54
C GLU A 155 -17.74 -13.74 -8.71
N SER A 156 -17.71 -14.25 -9.95
CA SER A 156 -18.01 -13.44 -11.12
C SER A 156 -19.49 -13.15 -11.25
N PHE A 157 -19.81 -11.91 -11.64
CA PHE A 157 -21.18 -11.45 -11.84
C PHE A 157 -21.31 -10.62 -13.10
N GLN A 158 -22.56 -10.43 -13.54
CA GLN A 158 -22.86 -9.69 -14.76
C GLN A 158 -23.02 -8.18 -14.46
N VAL A 159 -22.33 -7.35 -15.25
CA VAL A 159 -22.48 -5.90 -15.27
C VAL A 159 -22.86 -5.49 -16.67
N GLY A 160 -24.11 -5.10 -16.87
CA GLY A 160 -24.68 -4.92 -18.22
C GLY A 160 -24.66 -6.23 -19.01
N GLU A 161 -24.05 -6.23 -20.19
CA GLU A 161 -23.93 -7.40 -21.07
C GLU A 161 -22.62 -8.20 -20.85
N LYS A 162 -21.73 -7.75 -19.96
CA LYS A 162 -20.41 -8.34 -19.76
C LYS A 162 -20.29 -9.00 -18.40
N TRP A 163 -19.50 -10.06 -18.34
CA TRP A 163 -19.13 -10.71 -17.11
C TRP A 163 -17.89 -10.04 -16.51
N PHE A 164 -17.94 -9.79 -15.21
CA PHE A 164 -16.89 -9.17 -14.44
C PHE A 164 -16.41 -10.10 -13.34
N LYS A 165 -15.10 -10.31 -13.26
CA LYS A 165 -14.47 -11.04 -12.16
C LYS A 165 -13.81 -10.06 -11.23
N PRO A 166 -14.34 -9.88 -10.01
CA PRO A 166 -13.78 -8.96 -9.04
C PRO A 166 -12.42 -9.44 -8.54
N ASN A 167 -11.58 -8.48 -8.19
CA ASN A 167 -10.31 -8.68 -7.52
C ASN A 167 -10.34 -7.93 -6.17
N TYR A 168 -10.94 -8.56 -5.18
CA TYR A 168 -11.05 -7.97 -3.85
C TYR A 168 -9.68 -7.90 -3.18
N HIS A 169 -9.26 -6.70 -2.83
CA HIS A 169 -7.97 -6.49 -2.17
C HIS A 169 -8.00 -5.29 -1.22
N ALA A 170 -7.04 -5.30 -0.30
CA ALA A 170 -6.82 -4.18 0.60
C ALA A 170 -5.41 -3.63 0.39
N HIS A 171 -5.31 -2.31 0.35
CA HIS A 171 -4.05 -1.59 0.46
C HIS A 171 -3.84 -1.18 1.91
N ILE A 172 -2.69 -1.51 2.46
CA ILE A 172 -2.27 -1.08 3.79
C ILE A 172 -1.00 -0.28 3.63
N VAL A 173 -1.07 1.00 3.93
CA VAL A 173 0.10 1.88 3.93
C VAL A 173 0.69 1.90 5.34
N PHE A 174 1.96 1.55 5.45
CA PHE A 174 2.69 1.47 6.70
C PHE A 174 3.74 2.58 6.80
N GLY A 175 3.83 3.19 7.98
CA GLY A 175 5.00 3.95 8.41
C GLY A 175 6.02 3.01 9.04
N TRP A 176 7.23 3.02 8.51
CA TRP A 176 8.36 2.27 9.06
C TRP A 176 9.12 3.16 10.04
N ARG A 177 8.59 3.32 11.24
CA ARG A 177 9.31 3.93 12.34
C ARG A 177 9.86 2.82 13.23
N SER A 178 11.12 2.51 13.10
CA SER A 178 11.80 1.99 14.27
C SER A 178 12.49 3.16 14.96
N GLU A 179 12.24 3.34 16.24
CA GLU A 179 13.09 4.19 17.10
C GLU A 179 14.53 3.66 17.07
N GLU A 180 14.72 2.39 16.77
CA GLU A 180 16.01 1.73 16.54
C GLU A 180 16.77 2.25 15.31
N HIS A 181 16.09 2.64 14.22
CA HIS A 181 16.77 3.24 13.06
C HIS A 181 17.35 4.64 13.34
N THR A 182 16.90 5.32 14.40
CA THR A 182 17.57 6.54 14.87
C THR A 182 18.84 6.21 15.68
N SER A 183 18.93 5.04 16.31
CA SER A 183 20.12 4.62 17.05
C SER A 183 21.21 4.02 16.15
N GLU A 184 20.86 3.28 15.09
CA GLU A 184 21.84 2.78 14.12
C GLU A 184 22.46 3.90 13.25
N LEU A 185 21.77 5.01 13.05
CA LEU A 185 22.32 6.21 12.39
C LEU A 185 23.31 6.97 13.27
N GLN A 186 23.38 6.69 14.58
CA GLN A 186 24.31 7.29 15.52
C GLN A 186 25.63 6.49 15.71
N SER A 187 25.71 5.28 15.18
CA SER A 187 26.86 4.37 15.43
C SER A 187 27.85 4.22 14.27
N HIS A 188 27.89 5.17 13.33
CA HIS A 188 28.93 5.16 12.28
C HIS A 188 29.45 6.56 11.96
#